data_9d34446049c2dab75409d596c4b4c12a
#
_entry.id   9d34446049c2dab75409d596c4b4c12a
#
_cell.length_a   1.000
_cell.length_b   1.000
_cell.length_c   1.000
_cell.angle_alpha   90.00
_cell.angle_beta   90.00
_cell.angle_gamma   90.00
#
_symmetry.space_group_name_H-M   'P 1'
#
loop_
_entity.id
_entity.type
_entity.pdbx_description
1 polymer ?
#
loop_
_entity_poly.entity_id
_entity_poly.type
_entity_poly.pdbx_seq_one_letter_code
_entity_poly.pdbx_strand_id
1 'polypeptide(L)'
;MFEGPVQDLIDELGKLPGIGPKSAQRIAFHLLSVEPPDIDRLTAVLNRVRDGVKFCAVCGNVSDEDRCRICSDARRDPSVVCVVEEPKDVQAVERTREFRGRYHVLGGALDPLSGVGPEQLRIRELLNRIGERVDGVDVTEVIIATDPNTEGEATATYLVRMLRDIPGLTVTRIASGLPMGGDLEFADELTLGRALAGRRAMA
;
A
#
# COMPACT_ATOMS: atom_id res chain seq x y z
N MET A 1 -34.65 5.71 17.72
CA MET A 1 -33.42 6.52 17.74
C MET A 1 -32.91 6.43 19.16
N PHE A 2 -31.66 6.06 19.37
CA PHE A 2 -31.06 6.05 20.70
C PHE A 2 -30.63 7.48 21.05
N GLU A 3 -30.41 7.76 22.32
CA GLU A 3 -29.99 9.07 22.80
C GLU A 3 -28.72 8.96 23.65
N GLY A 4 -27.98 10.07 23.75
CA GLY A 4 -26.77 10.15 24.57
C GLY A 4 -25.61 9.29 24.06
N PRO A 5 -24.72 8.82 24.95
CA PRO A 5 -23.45 8.19 24.60
C PRO A 5 -23.54 6.97 23.66
N VAL A 6 -24.69 6.27 23.68
CA VAL A 6 -24.91 5.12 22.79
C VAL A 6 -25.09 5.57 21.34
N GLN A 7 -25.86 6.65 21.13
CA GLN A 7 -26.01 7.20 19.80
C GLN A 7 -24.70 7.78 19.28
N ASP A 8 -23.96 8.51 20.12
CA ASP A 8 -22.65 9.07 19.76
C ASP A 8 -21.68 7.96 19.31
N LEU A 9 -21.66 6.84 20.03
CA LEU A 9 -20.83 5.67 19.65
C LEU A 9 -21.26 5.07 18.30
N ILE A 10 -22.56 4.93 18.06
CA ILE A 10 -23.11 4.44 16.78
C ILE A 10 -22.69 5.37 15.64
N ASP A 11 -22.80 6.68 15.85
CA ASP A 11 -22.48 7.69 14.84
C ASP A 11 -20.97 7.69 14.52
N GLU A 12 -20.09 7.59 15.52
CA GLU A 12 -18.66 7.49 15.31
C GLU A 12 -18.26 6.20 14.58
N LEU A 13 -18.84 5.06 14.97
CA LEU A 13 -18.62 3.79 14.28
C LEU A 13 -19.13 3.82 12.83
N GLY A 14 -20.24 4.52 12.58
CA GLY A 14 -20.82 4.68 11.25
C GLY A 14 -19.99 5.53 10.28
N LYS A 15 -19.01 6.31 10.79
CA LYS A 15 -18.05 7.06 9.96
C LYS A 15 -16.93 6.18 9.42
N LEU A 16 -16.76 4.97 9.96
CA LEU A 16 -15.69 4.07 9.54
C LEU A 16 -16.02 3.47 8.16
N PRO A 17 -15.02 3.37 7.24
CA PRO A 17 -15.22 2.80 5.92
C PRO A 17 -15.80 1.38 5.98
N GLY A 18 -16.84 1.12 5.19
CA GLY A 18 -17.50 -0.20 5.15
C GLY A 18 -18.44 -0.50 6.31
N ILE A 19 -18.59 0.40 7.27
CA ILE A 19 -19.52 0.23 8.40
C ILE A 19 -20.79 1.04 8.15
N GLY A 20 -21.84 0.33 7.71
CA GLY A 20 -23.17 0.93 7.58
C GLY A 20 -23.91 1.04 8.91
N PRO A 21 -25.07 1.76 8.96
CA PRO A 21 -25.82 2.02 10.18
C PRO A 21 -26.17 0.78 11.01
N LYS A 22 -26.59 -0.32 10.34
CA LYS A 22 -26.91 -1.59 11.02
C LYS A 22 -25.69 -2.24 11.67
N SER A 23 -24.52 -2.16 10.99
CA SER A 23 -23.26 -2.70 11.51
C SER A 23 -22.75 -1.86 12.68
N ALA A 24 -22.80 -0.53 12.57
CA ALA A 24 -22.44 0.39 13.65
C ALA A 24 -23.26 0.12 14.92
N GLN A 25 -24.58 0.01 14.78
CA GLN A 25 -25.47 -0.33 15.90
C GLN A 25 -25.11 -1.69 16.52
N ARG A 26 -24.88 -2.73 15.69
CA ARG A 26 -24.51 -4.07 16.20
C ARG A 26 -23.21 -4.05 16.96
N ILE A 27 -22.19 -3.32 16.46
CA ILE A 27 -20.90 -3.18 17.15
C ILE A 27 -21.08 -2.41 18.46
N ALA A 28 -21.81 -1.31 18.48
CA ALA A 28 -22.06 -0.54 19.69
C ALA A 28 -22.73 -1.40 20.78
N PHE A 29 -23.78 -2.15 20.43
CA PHE A 29 -24.43 -3.05 21.41
C PHE A 29 -23.53 -4.21 21.86
N HIS A 30 -22.67 -4.73 21.00
CA HIS A 30 -21.66 -5.70 21.41
C HIS A 30 -20.72 -5.09 22.45
N LEU A 31 -20.21 -3.88 22.21
CA LEU A 31 -19.32 -3.19 23.16
C LEU A 31 -20.00 -2.91 24.50
N LEU A 32 -21.32 -2.71 24.55
CA LEU A 32 -22.08 -2.58 25.80
C LEU A 32 -22.20 -3.90 26.58
N SER A 33 -22.02 -5.04 25.94
CA SER A 33 -22.17 -6.37 26.52
C SER A 33 -20.85 -7.02 26.93
N VAL A 34 -19.69 -6.44 26.55
CA VAL A 34 -18.38 -6.97 26.95
C VAL A 34 -17.95 -6.43 28.32
N GLU A 35 -17.02 -7.14 28.95
CA GLU A 35 -16.49 -6.75 30.26
C GLU A 35 -15.68 -5.44 30.18
N PRO A 36 -15.73 -4.57 31.18
CA PRO A 36 -15.01 -3.30 31.18
C PRO A 36 -13.53 -3.39 30.84
N PRO A 37 -12.74 -4.39 31.29
CA PRO A 37 -11.33 -4.52 30.89
C PRO A 37 -11.10 -4.68 29.37
N ASP A 38 -12.07 -5.22 28.64
CA ASP A 38 -11.96 -5.37 27.18
C ASP A 38 -12.14 -4.03 26.48
N ILE A 39 -13.03 -3.18 26.99
CA ILE A 39 -13.19 -1.79 26.50
C ILE A 39 -11.94 -0.97 26.77
N ASP A 40 -11.41 -1.06 28.00
CA ASP A 40 -10.20 -0.36 28.40
C ASP A 40 -9.02 -0.77 27.51
N ARG A 41 -8.88 -2.05 27.19
CA ARG A 41 -7.85 -2.58 26.30
C ARG A 41 -8.02 -2.04 24.87
N LEU A 42 -9.23 -2.04 24.33
CA LEU A 42 -9.50 -1.49 22.99
C LEU A 42 -9.15 0.00 22.94
N THR A 43 -9.61 0.77 23.91
CA THR A 43 -9.32 2.21 24.02
C THR A 43 -7.82 2.47 24.13
N ALA A 44 -7.11 1.70 24.95
CA ALA A 44 -5.66 1.81 25.08
C ALA A 44 -4.92 1.49 23.78
N VAL A 45 -5.38 0.50 23.01
CA VAL A 45 -4.79 0.16 21.70
C VAL A 45 -5.03 1.29 20.70
N LEU A 46 -6.24 1.84 20.62
CA LEU A 46 -6.56 2.97 19.74
C LEU A 46 -5.68 4.18 20.04
N ASN A 47 -5.52 4.51 21.32
CA ASN A 47 -4.63 5.60 21.74
C ASN A 47 -3.17 5.33 21.37
N ARG A 48 -2.64 4.12 21.58
CA ARG A 48 -1.28 3.76 21.19
C ARG A 48 -1.06 3.87 19.68
N VAL A 49 -2.05 3.46 18.87
CA VAL A 49 -1.96 3.60 17.42
C VAL A 49 -1.91 5.07 17.02
N ARG A 50 -2.81 5.89 17.58
CA ARG A 50 -2.86 7.33 17.30
C ARG A 50 -1.54 8.03 17.63
N ASP A 51 -0.96 7.71 18.81
CA ASP A 51 0.15 8.46 19.37
C ASP A 51 1.53 7.87 18.97
N GLY A 52 1.58 6.56 18.67
CA GLY A 52 2.84 5.84 18.44
C GLY A 52 3.09 5.42 17.00
N VAL A 53 2.06 5.42 16.13
CA VAL A 53 2.23 5.00 14.75
C VAL A 53 2.45 6.21 13.84
N LYS A 54 3.50 6.15 13.04
CA LYS A 54 3.88 7.16 12.04
C LYS A 54 4.25 6.51 10.71
N PHE A 55 4.58 7.33 9.74
CA PHE A 55 5.10 6.84 8.46
C PHE A 55 6.63 6.88 8.45
N CYS A 56 7.24 5.80 7.97
CA CYS A 56 8.68 5.73 7.81
C CYS A 56 9.20 6.90 6.97
N ALA A 57 10.17 7.63 7.50
CA ALA A 57 10.75 8.80 6.82
C ALA A 57 11.39 8.45 5.46
N VAL A 58 11.85 7.20 5.28
CA VAL A 58 12.51 6.74 4.05
C VAL A 58 11.51 6.24 3.01
N CYS A 59 10.57 5.37 3.41
CA CYS A 59 9.75 4.64 2.44
C CYS A 59 8.25 4.91 2.55
N GLY A 60 7.77 5.66 3.55
CA GLY A 60 6.34 5.93 3.73
C GLY A 60 5.51 4.76 4.27
N ASN A 61 6.11 3.62 4.59
CA ASN A 61 5.40 2.52 5.22
C ASN A 61 5.05 2.85 6.68
N VAL A 62 4.04 2.18 7.22
CA VAL A 62 3.64 2.30 8.63
C VAL A 62 4.78 1.80 9.53
N SER A 63 5.10 2.57 10.59
CA SER A 63 6.18 2.30 11.52
C SER A 63 5.88 2.91 12.89
N ASP A 64 6.41 2.33 13.94
CA ASP A 64 6.51 2.88 15.30
C ASP A 64 7.82 3.67 15.52
N GLU A 65 8.77 3.54 14.59
CA GLU A 65 10.05 4.26 14.58
C GLU A 65 10.15 5.16 13.34
N ASP A 66 11.13 6.08 13.33
CA ASP A 66 11.36 6.99 12.19
C ASP A 66 11.76 6.21 10.93
N ARG A 67 12.38 5.05 11.11
CA ARG A 67 12.77 4.15 10.04
C ARG A 67 12.20 2.75 10.29
N CYS A 68 11.35 2.27 9.40
CA CYS A 68 10.70 0.96 9.56
C CYS A 68 11.70 -0.20 9.49
N ARG A 69 11.30 -1.36 10.01
CA ARG A 69 12.12 -2.59 10.05
C ARG A 69 12.67 -3.00 8.68
N ILE A 70 11.89 -2.80 7.61
CA ILE A 70 12.34 -3.14 6.25
C ILE A 70 13.49 -2.21 5.81
N CYS A 71 13.36 -0.91 6.06
CA CYS A 71 14.42 0.04 5.73
C CYS A 71 15.66 -0.11 6.60
N SER A 72 15.52 -0.62 7.82
CA SER A 72 16.61 -0.84 8.78
C SER A 72 17.30 -2.21 8.62
N ASP A 73 16.71 -3.14 7.85
CA ASP A 73 17.31 -4.47 7.64
C ASP A 73 18.47 -4.39 6.65
N ALA A 74 19.67 -4.54 7.16
CA ALA A 74 20.92 -4.52 6.36
C ALA A 74 21.05 -5.70 5.38
N ARG A 75 20.23 -6.74 5.50
CA ARG A 75 20.23 -7.89 4.57
C ARG A 75 19.48 -7.60 3.28
N ARG A 76 18.75 -6.46 3.22
CA ARG A 76 17.97 -6.05 2.05
C ARG A 76 18.82 -5.22 1.10
N ASP A 77 18.60 -5.47 -0.17
CA ASP A 77 19.25 -4.70 -1.23
C ASP A 77 18.68 -3.29 -1.32
N PRO A 78 19.45 -2.24 -0.98
CA PRO A 78 18.97 -0.87 -1.06
C PRO A 78 18.92 -0.34 -2.50
N SER A 79 19.57 -1.01 -3.47
CA SER A 79 19.61 -0.59 -4.88
C SER A 79 18.33 -0.93 -5.64
N VAL A 80 17.48 -1.80 -5.10
CA VAL A 80 16.20 -2.22 -5.70
C VAL A 80 15.03 -1.71 -4.88
N VAL A 81 14.17 -0.89 -5.48
CA VAL A 81 13.01 -0.26 -4.82
C VAL A 81 11.70 -0.71 -5.49
N CYS A 82 10.85 -1.37 -4.72
CA CYS A 82 9.48 -1.70 -5.14
C CYS A 82 8.52 -0.58 -4.71
N VAL A 83 7.90 0.06 -5.69
CA VAL A 83 6.94 1.16 -5.48
C VAL A 83 5.54 0.60 -5.44
N VAL A 84 4.84 0.84 -4.33
CA VAL A 84 3.47 0.39 -4.07
C VAL A 84 2.56 1.56 -3.69
N GLU A 85 1.27 1.38 -3.76
CA GLU A 85 0.30 2.44 -3.44
C GLU A 85 0.14 2.63 -1.93
N GLU A 86 -0.07 1.55 -1.18
CA GLU A 86 -0.40 1.60 0.23
C GLU A 86 0.45 0.63 1.09
N PRO A 87 0.52 0.83 2.42
CA PRO A 87 1.23 -0.08 3.32
C PRO A 87 0.74 -1.53 3.29
N LYS A 88 -0.53 -1.77 2.96
CA LYS A 88 -1.10 -3.12 2.82
C LYS A 88 -0.43 -3.91 1.70
N ASP A 89 -0.01 -3.22 0.62
CA ASP A 89 0.62 -3.83 -0.56
C ASP A 89 2.02 -4.33 -0.22
N VAL A 90 2.76 -3.59 0.62
CA VAL A 90 4.03 -4.07 1.19
C VAL A 90 3.85 -5.43 1.84
N GLN A 91 2.79 -5.61 2.64
CA GLN A 91 2.52 -6.90 3.28
C GLN A 91 2.15 -7.99 2.28
N ALA A 92 1.48 -7.64 1.18
CA ALA A 92 1.14 -8.59 0.13
C ALA A 92 2.40 -9.14 -0.55
N VAL A 93 3.35 -8.26 -0.91
CA VAL A 93 4.63 -8.66 -1.50
C VAL A 93 5.49 -9.43 -0.50
N GLU A 94 5.59 -8.97 0.76
CA GLU A 94 6.39 -9.64 1.81
C GLU A 94 5.92 -11.08 2.09
N ARG A 95 4.62 -11.36 1.98
CA ARG A 95 4.11 -12.73 2.15
C ARG A 95 4.66 -13.72 1.13
N THR A 96 5.07 -13.27 -0.04
CA THR A 96 5.70 -14.14 -1.05
C THR A 96 7.07 -14.63 -0.63
N ARG A 97 7.80 -13.86 0.19
CA ARG A 97 9.19 -14.07 0.62
C ARG A 97 10.23 -14.05 -0.53
N GLU A 98 9.82 -13.64 -1.72
CA GLU A 98 10.68 -13.60 -2.92
C GLU A 98 11.42 -12.27 -3.06
N PHE A 99 10.86 -11.18 -2.56
CA PHE A 99 11.44 -9.85 -2.70
C PHE A 99 12.44 -9.53 -1.58
N ARG A 100 13.64 -9.11 -1.96
CA ARG A 100 14.74 -8.78 -1.04
C ARG A 100 15.18 -7.32 -1.09
N GLY A 101 14.55 -6.51 -1.93
CA GLY A 101 14.78 -5.08 -2.00
C GLY A 101 14.05 -4.30 -0.90
N ARG A 102 13.95 -2.99 -1.11
CA ARG A 102 13.22 -2.06 -0.24
C ARG A 102 11.97 -1.55 -0.94
N TYR A 103 11.09 -0.92 -0.18
CA TYR A 103 9.83 -0.39 -0.69
C TYR A 103 9.82 1.13 -0.73
N HIS A 104 8.91 1.67 -1.54
CA HIS A 104 8.45 3.04 -1.46
C HIS A 104 6.92 3.05 -1.56
N VAL A 105 6.26 3.59 -0.53
CA VAL A 105 4.80 3.69 -0.45
C VAL A 105 4.39 5.08 -0.88
N LEU A 106 3.56 5.16 -1.93
CA LEU A 106 3.10 6.42 -2.50
C LEU A 106 2.08 7.14 -1.62
N GLY A 107 1.30 6.39 -0.85
CA GLY A 107 0.18 6.88 -0.05
C GLY A 107 -1.15 6.90 -0.80
N GLY A 108 -1.22 6.26 -1.96
CA GLY A 108 -2.40 6.14 -2.82
C GLY A 108 -2.03 6.03 -4.30
N ALA A 109 -3.01 6.25 -5.16
CA ALA A 109 -2.89 6.30 -6.62
C ALA A 109 -3.39 7.64 -7.15
N LEU A 110 -3.00 7.98 -8.38
CA LEU A 110 -3.56 9.14 -9.09
C LEU A 110 -5.05 8.91 -9.35
N ASP A 111 -5.88 9.78 -8.82
CA ASP A 111 -7.33 9.78 -9.04
C ASP A 111 -7.83 11.23 -9.23
N PRO A 112 -7.81 11.74 -10.46
CA PRO A 112 -8.27 13.09 -10.75
C PRO A 112 -9.75 13.33 -10.41
N LEU A 113 -10.58 12.28 -10.43
CA LEU A 113 -12.00 12.39 -10.10
C LEU A 113 -12.21 12.63 -8.61
N SER A 114 -11.39 12.03 -7.76
CA SER A 114 -11.37 12.27 -6.31
C SER A 114 -10.42 13.41 -5.90
N GLY A 115 -9.79 14.09 -6.86
CA GLY A 115 -8.89 15.23 -6.62
C GLY A 115 -7.49 14.81 -6.15
N VAL A 116 -7.08 13.55 -6.35
CA VAL A 116 -5.75 13.08 -5.99
C VAL A 116 -4.79 13.27 -7.17
N GLY A 117 -3.96 14.30 -7.10
CA GLY A 117 -2.89 14.59 -8.05
C GLY A 117 -1.52 14.11 -7.56
N PRO A 118 -0.47 14.32 -8.36
CA PRO A 118 0.90 13.90 -8.01
C PRO A 118 1.44 14.53 -6.71
N GLU A 119 0.93 15.70 -6.33
CA GLU A 119 1.35 16.46 -5.14
C GLU A 119 0.85 15.84 -3.83
N GLN A 120 -0.23 15.06 -3.89
CA GLN A 120 -0.79 14.33 -2.76
C GLN A 120 -0.08 12.99 -2.54
N LEU A 121 0.71 12.55 -3.53
CA LEU A 121 1.46 11.31 -3.48
C LEU A 121 2.94 11.56 -3.15
N ARG A 122 3.61 10.59 -2.54
CA ARG A 122 5.02 10.66 -2.17
C ARG A 122 5.98 10.44 -3.36
N ILE A 123 5.63 11.00 -4.52
CA ILE A 123 6.44 10.88 -5.76
C ILE A 123 7.71 11.73 -5.66
N ARG A 124 7.63 12.90 -5.02
CA ARG A 124 8.81 13.75 -4.80
C ARG A 124 9.84 13.05 -3.92
N GLU A 125 9.40 12.38 -2.87
CA GLU A 125 10.28 11.63 -1.97
C GLU A 125 10.90 10.42 -2.68
N LEU A 126 10.20 9.79 -3.63
CA LEU A 126 10.79 8.76 -4.47
C LEU A 126 11.93 9.30 -5.33
N LEU A 127 11.71 10.45 -6.00
CA LEU A 127 12.72 11.08 -6.84
C LEU A 127 13.93 11.52 -6.01
N ASN A 128 13.71 12.13 -4.85
CA ASN A 128 14.78 12.50 -3.93
C ASN A 128 15.59 11.28 -3.49
N ARG A 129 14.90 10.19 -3.13
CA ARG A 129 15.54 8.94 -2.73
C ARG A 129 16.45 8.36 -3.81
N ILE A 130 16.03 8.43 -5.08
CA ILE A 130 16.83 7.97 -6.22
C ILE A 130 18.06 8.88 -6.42
N GLY A 131 17.91 10.19 -6.24
CA GLY A 131 18.98 11.17 -6.44
C GLY A 131 19.98 11.29 -5.28
N GLU A 132 19.55 11.03 -4.05
CA GLU A 132 20.32 11.35 -2.82
C GLU A 132 21.12 10.19 -2.23
N ARG A 133 21.14 9.02 -2.86
CA ARG A 133 21.87 7.82 -2.35
C ARG A 133 21.54 7.50 -0.90
N VAL A 134 20.30 7.16 -0.61
CA VAL A 134 19.93 6.70 0.73
C VAL A 134 20.80 5.50 1.12
N ASP A 135 21.48 5.60 2.26
CA ASP A 135 22.48 4.62 2.75
C ASP A 135 23.74 4.51 1.87
N GLY A 136 24.07 5.53 1.07
CA GLY A 136 25.28 5.57 0.25
C GLY A 136 25.24 4.67 -1.00
N VAL A 137 24.07 4.11 -1.34
CA VAL A 137 23.88 3.19 -2.46
C VAL A 137 22.96 3.85 -3.50
N ASP A 138 23.36 3.79 -4.76
CA ASP A 138 22.50 4.22 -5.88
C ASP A 138 21.33 3.25 -6.06
N VAL A 139 20.14 3.79 -6.30
CA VAL A 139 19.00 2.98 -6.75
C VAL A 139 19.20 2.68 -8.23
N THR A 140 19.33 1.40 -8.56
CA THR A 140 19.56 0.92 -9.95
C THR A 140 18.31 0.31 -10.56
N GLU A 141 17.34 -0.09 -9.74
CA GLU A 141 16.06 -0.62 -10.21
C GLU A 141 14.88 -0.06 -9.40
N VAL A 142 13.86 0.38 -10.12
CA VAL A 142 12.54 0.68 -9.57
C VAL A 142 11.52 -0.28 -10.18
N ILE A 143 10.92 -1.10 -9.32
CA ILE A 143 9.83 -2.00 -9.70
C ILE A 143 8.50 -1.30 -9.41
N ILE A 144 7.71 -1.03 -10.44
CA ILE A 144 6.37 -0.44 -10.29
C ILE A 144 5.39 -1.57 -9.97
N ALA A 145 4.79 -1.48 -8.79
CA ALA A 145 3.87 -2.47 -8.24
C ALA A 145 2.55 -1.81 -7.77
N THR A 146 2.03 -0.91 -8.61
CA THR A 146 0.70 -0.31 -8.43
C THR A 146 -0.39 -1.33 -8.77
N ASP A 147 -1.60 -1.10 -8.27
CA ASP A 147 -2.74 -1.98 -8.53
C ASP A 147 -3.07 -2.06 -10.03
N PRO A 148 -3.54 -3.21 -10.54
CA PRO A 148 -3.88 -3.39 -11.94
C PRO A 148 -5.28 -2.84 -12.29
N ASN A 149 -5.67 -1.71 -11.68
CA ASN A 149 -6.89 -0.95 -11.96
C ASN A 149 -6.57 0.32 -12.75
N THR A 150 -7.58 1.14 -13.07
CA THR A 150 -7.43 2.36 -13.88
C THR A 150 -6.50 3.37 -13.24
N GLU A 151 -6.63 3.59 -11.95
CA GLU A 151 -5.87 4.55 -11.16
C GLU A 151 -4.42 4.11 -11.02
N GLY A 152 -4.19 2.82 -10.75
CA GLY A 152 -2.85 2.24 -10.65
C GLY A 152 -2.12 2.21 -12.00
N GLU A 153 -2.83 1.97 -13.11
CA GLU A 153 -2.27 2.07 -14.48
C GLU A 153 -1.89 3.52 -14.84
N ALA A 154 -2.73 4.49 -14.48
CA ALA A 154 -2.43 5.90 -14.67
C ALA A 154 -1.19 6.30 -13.85
N THR A 155 -1.13 5.85 -12.59
CA THR A 155 0.00 6.07 -11.68
C THR A 155 1.28 5.46 -12.23
N ALA A 156 1.23 4.20 -12.68
CA ALA A 156 2.37 3.52 -13.31
C ALA A 156 2.88 4.30 -14.53
N THR A 157 1.97 4.71 -15.40
CA THR A 157 2.32 5.48 -16.61
C THR A 157 2.99 6.80 -16.26
N TYR A 158 2.49 7.49 -15.25
CA TYR A 158 3.08 8.74 -14.78
C TYR A 158 4.50 8.51 -14.22
N LEU A 159 4.67 7.50 -13.37
CA LEU A 159 5.98 7.16 -12.80
C LEU A 159 6.99 6.76 -13.89
N VAL A 160 6.60 5.95 -14.85
CA VAL A 160 7.49 5.58 -15.99
C VAL A 160 7.98 6.83 -16.72
N ARG A 161 7.11 7.80 -16.99
CA ARG A 161 7.51 9.06 -17.67
C ARG A 161 8.52 9.86 -16.85
N MET A 162 8.39 9.86 -15.53
CA MET A 162 9.29 10.59 -14.64
C MET A 162 10.65 9.90 -14.47
N LEU A 163 10.68 8.57 -14.53
CA LEU A 163 11.83 7.77 -14.13
C LEU A 163 12.67 7.26 -15.33
N ARG A 164 12.09 7.05 -16.50
CA ARG A 164 12.73 6.39 -17.66
C ARG A 164 14.00 7.09 -18.15
N ASP A 165 14.09 8.40 -17.97
CA ASP A 165 15.21 9.21 -18.49
C ASP A 165 16.32 9.42 -17.43
N ILE A 166 16.21 8.77 -16.24
CA ILE A 166 17.25 8.84 -15.19
C ILE A 166 18.39 7.89 -15.56
N PRO A 167 19.61 8.42 -15.73
CA PRO A 167 20.76 7.59 -16.14
C PRO A 167 21.07 6.49 -15.10
N GLY A 168 21.28 5.28 -15.56
CA GLY A 168 21.62 4.13 -14.72
C GLY A 168 20.46 3.50 -13.96
N LEU A 169 19.22 4.02 -14.14
CA LEU A 169 18.03 3.47 -13.52
C LEU A 169 17.29 2.56 -14.51
N THR A 170 17.00 1.34 -14.09
CA THR A 170 16.09 0.42 -14.78
C THR A 170 14.70 0.54 -14.14
N VAL A 171 13.67 0.76 -14.95
CA VAL A 171 12.28 0.76 -14.49
C VAL A 171 11.61 -0.51 -14.98
N THR A 172 11.15 -1.33 -14.02
CA THR A 172 10.47 -2.59 -14.30
C THR A 172 9.04 -2.55 -13.73
N ARG A 173 8.24 -3.55 -14.07
CA ARG A 173 6.89 -3.71 -13.57
C ARG A 173 6.63 -5.17 -13.22
N ILE A 174 5.78 -5.40 -12.22
CA ILE A 174 5.31 -6.75 -11.90
C ILE A 174 4.59 -7.33 -13.13
N ALA A 175 4.94 -8.56 -13.48
CA ALA A 175 4.34 -9.26 -14.60
C ALA A 175 2.84 -9.45 -14.39
N SER A 176 2.06 -9.14 -15.42
CA SER A 176 0.63 -9.47 -15.48
C SER A 176 0.47 -10.86 -16.06
N GLY A 177 -0.43 -11.66 -15.50
CA GLY A 177 -0.65 -13.03 -15.97
C GLY A 177 -1.88 -13.68 -15.35
N LEU A 178 -2.13 -14.90 -15.80
CA LEU A 178 -3.22 -15.72 -15.29
C LEU A 178 -2.93 -16.18 -13.86
N PRO A 179 -3.93 -16.14 -12.95
CA PRO A 179 -3.76 -16.66 -11.61
C PRO A 179 -3.55 -18.19 -11.65
N MET A 180 -2.67 -18.68 -10.79
CA MET A 180 -2.45 -20.13 -10.64
C MET A 180 -3.71 -20.81 -10.07
N GLY A 181 -4.09 -21.96 -10.66
CA GLY A 181 -5.23 -22.76 -10.21
C GLY A 181 -6.58 -22.33 -10.77
N GLY A 182 -6.61 -21.40 -11.70
CA GLY A 182 -7.83 -21.05 -12.47
C GLY A 182 -7.84 -21.72 -13.84
N ASP A 183 -9.05 -22.05 -14.34
CA ASP A 183 -9.22 -22.55 -15.70
C ASP A 183 -9.17 -21.38 -16.69
N LEU A 184 -8.60 -21.64 -17.87
CA LEU A 184 -8.41 -20.63 -18.92
C LEU A 184 -9.72 -20.00 -19.40
N GLU A 185 -10.80 -20.79 -19.41
CA GLU A 185 -12.11 -20.37 -19.86
C GLU A 185 -12.78 -19.30 -18.96
N PHE A 186 -12.36 -19.19 -17.69
CA PHE A 186 -12.86 -18.18 -16.75
C PHE A 186 -12.01 -16.92 -16.68
N ALA A 187 -10.89 -16.87 -17.44
CA ALA A 187 -10.09 -15.67 -17.50
C ALA A 187 -10.77 -14.60 -18.37
N ASP A 188 -10.81 -13.37 -17.88
CA ASP A 188 -11.30 -12.26 -18.68
C ASP A 188 -10.36 -11.97 -19.88
N GLU A 189 -10.93 -11.40 -20.95
CA GLU A 189 -10.23 -11.16 -22.21
C GLU A 189 -8.98 -10.26 -22.03
N LEU A 190 -9.04 -9.28 -21.14
CA LEU A 190 -7.93 -8.36 -20.89
C LEU A 190 -6.76 -9.07 -20.22
N THR A 191 -7.04 -9.86 -19.16
CA THR A 191 -6.04 -10.66 -18.43
C THR A 191 -5.39 -11.68 -19.37
N LEU A 192 -6.20 -12.38 -20.18
CA LEU A 192 -5.70 -13.35 -21.16
C LEU A 192 -4.84 -12.66 -22.22
N GLY A 193 -5.27 -11.52 -22.75
CA GLY A 193 -4.52 -10.72 -23.72
C GLY A 193 -3.16 -10.27 -23.17
N ARG A 194 -3.10 -9.78 -21.94
CA ARG A 194 -1.86 -9.41 -21.25
C ARG A 194 -0.92 -10.61 -21.05
N ALA A 195 -1.48 -11.76 -20.64
CA ALA A 195 -0.71 -12.99 -20.48
C ALA A 195 -0.07 -13.46 -21.78
N LEU A 196 -0.82 -13.40 -22.91
CA LEU A 196 -0.30 -13.72 -24.24
C LEU A 196 0.78 -12.74 -24.69
N ALA A 197 0.60 -11.43 -24.46
CA ALA A 197 1.59 -10.43 -24.78
C ALA A 197 2.89 -10.61 -23.97
N GLY A 198 2.77 -10.94 -22.69
CA GLY A 198 3.88 -11.17 -21.77
C GLY A 198 4.46 -12.59 -21.78
N ARG A 199 4.05 -13.46 -22.72
CA ARG A 199 4.51 -14.85 -22.79
C ARG A 199 6.03 -14.97 -22.85
N ARG A 200 6.57 -15.96 -22.15
CA ARG A 200 8.02 -16.24 -22.09
C ARG A 200 8.33 -17.50 -22.88
N ALA A 201 9.55 -17.53 -23.48
CA ALA A 201 10.07 -18.75 -24.07
C ALA A 201 10.27 -19.82 -22.98
N MET A 202 9.87 -21.04 -23.27
CA MET A 202 10.18 -22.20 -22.44
C MET A 202 11.56 -22.71 -22.88
N ALA A 203 12.46 -22.91 -21.91
CA ALA A 203 13.78 -23.49 -22.12
C ALA A 203 13.73 -25.00 -21.89
#